data_21ad5a756f49a3768e6bfab1650a8cf8
#
_entry.id   21ad5a756f49a3768e6bfab1650a8cf8
#
_cell.length_a   1.000
_cell.length_b   1.000
_cell.length_c   1.000
_cell.angle_alpha   90.00
_cell.angle_beta   90.00
_cell.angle_gamma   90.00
#
_symmetry.space_group_name_H-M   'P 1'
#
loop_
_entity.id
_entity.type
_entity.pdbx_description
1 polymer ?
#
loop_
_entity_poly.entity_id
_entity_poly.type
_entity_poly.pdbx_seq_one_letter_code
_entity_poly.pdbx_strand_id
1 'polypeptide(L)'
;MNKRMILLMVVSTLGVGTILSSCNKVEPEDEKEVEVEWVDLGLPSGVLWANINIGATVPEDYGQVFGWGETETKVEYSWANYAHGKDFYGLTKYCSDTNYGLDGFTDNDVNLREEDDAAVANWKNGSRIPTKEDCQELKNNCDDQWTTRNGVTGRLFTAKNGNSIFLPAGGYRWGTELDCTRRNGAYWTRSLNANEPGGAWYFGFTEERSYIYFAHRSYGRYVRPVKYTK
;
A
#
# COMPACT_ATOMS: atom_id res chain seq x y z
N MET A 1 13.03 -19.48 -15.13
CA MET A 1 13.77 -18.28 -15.59
C MET A 1 13.18 -17.09 -14.85
N ASN A 2 13.83 -16.69 -13.74
CA ASN A 2 13.37 -15.57 -12.92
C ASN A 2 13.60 -14.25 -13.65
N LYS A 3 12.52 -13.56 -14.02
CA LYS A 3 12.62 -12.20 -14.54
C LYS A 3 12.76 -11.25 -13.36
N ARG A 4 13.97 -10.72 -13.17
CA ARG A 4 14.26 -9.64 -12.23
C ARG A 4 13.69 -8.33 -12.75
N MET A 5 13.03 -7.57 -11.89
CA MET A 5 12.52 -6.25 -12.18
C MET A 5 13.44 -5.21 -11.54
N ILE A 6 13.94 -4.28 -12.34
CA ILE A 6 14.77 -3.15 -11.91
C ILE A 6 13.87 -1.95 -11.68
N LEU A 7 13.88 -1.41 -10.48
CA LEU A 7 13.16 -0.20 -10.10
C LEU A 7 14.18 0.92 -9.80
N LEU A 8 14.19 1.98 -10.60
CA LEU A 8 15.02 3.17 -10.36
C LEU A 8 14.27 4.14 -9.42
N MET A 9 14.81 4.38 -8.23
CA MET A 9 14.38 5.49 -7.37
C MET A 9 15.34 6.67 -7.52
N VAL A 10 14.80 7.82 -7.90
CA VAL A 10 15.56 9.08 -7.95
C VAL A 10 15.31 9.84 -6.63
N VAL A 11 16.32 9.96 -5.81
CA VAL A 11 16.29 10.84 -4.63
C VAL A 11 17.00 12.15 -4.99
N SER A 12 16.23 13.24 -5.16
CA SER A 12 16.77 14.58 -5.37
C SER A 12 17.01 15.27 -4.03
N THR A 13 18.27 15.46 -3.65
CA THR A 13 18.64 16.38 -2.56
C THR A 13 19.12 17.70 -3.13
N LEU A 14 18.36 18.78 -2.88
CA LEU A 14 18.79 20.16 -3.11
C LEU A 14 19.69 20.61 -1.97
N GLY A 15 20.96 20.73 -2.25
CA GLY A 15 21.94 21.39 -1.36
C GLY A 15 22.63 22.56 -2.09
N VAL A 16 22.32 23.79 -1.69
CA VAL A 16 23.05 25.00 -2.13
C VAL A 16 24.22 25.23 -1.20
N GLY A 17 25.43 25.19 -1.72
CA GLY A 17 26.63 25.58 -1.00
C GLY A 17 27.82 25.69 -1.95
N THR A 18 28.20 26.91 -2.25
CA THR A 18 29.46 27.26 -2.98
C THR A 18 30.67 26.98 -2.12
N ILE A 19 31.75 26.42 -2.69
CA ILE A 19 33.12 26.90 -2.72
C ILE A 19 34.15 25.79 -3.02
N LEU A 20 34.93 26.01 -4.06
CA LEU A 20 36.32 25.63 -4.39
C LEU A 20 36.78 24.15 -4.35
N SER A 21 36.94 23.66 -5.57
CA SER A 21 38.10 22.93 -6.10
C SER A 21 38.80 21.91 -5.22
N SER A 22 38.33 20.67 -5.32
CA SER A 22 39.18 19.48 -5.45
C SER A 22 38.36 18.45 -6.21
N CYS A 23 38.85 18.00 -7.38
CA CYS A 23 38.23 16.93 -8.14
C CYS A 23 38.39 15.60 -7.37
N ASN A 24 37.53 15.33 -6.43
CA ASN A 24 37.18 13.99 -6.05
C ASN A 24 35.88 13.66 -6.81
N LYS A 25 35.98 12.81 -7.83
CA LYS A 25 34.82 12.12 -8.36
C LYS A 25 34.16 11.38 -7.19
N VAL A 26 33.04 11.91 -6.71
CA VAL A 26 32.10 11.15 -5.92
C VAL A 26 31.52 10.17 -6.93
N GLU A 27 31.96 8.94 -6.87
CA GLU A 27 31.27 7.85 -7.58
C GLU A 27 29.83 7.86 -7.08
N PRO A 28 28.82 7.75 -7.96
CA PRO A 28 27.43 7.62 -7.51
C PRO A 28 27.38 6.42 -6.58
N GLU A 29 26.88 6.62 -5.35
CA GLU A 29 26.52 5.49 -4.48
C GLU A 29 25.67 4.54 -5.29
N ASP A 30 26.09 3.27 -5.40
CA ASP A 30 25.35 2.23 -6.10
C ASP A 30 23.92 2.25 -5.54
N GLU A 31 22.96 2.74 -6.35
CA GLU A 31 21.54 2.64 -6.03
C GLU A 31 21.23 1.14 -5.86
N LYS A 32 21.01 0.70 -4.63
CA LYS A 32 20.67 -0.69 -4.33
C LYS A 32 19.39 -1.02 -5.08
N GLU A 33 19.53 -1.85 -6.09
CA GLU A 33 18.40 -2.40 -6.84
C GLU A 33 17.46 -3.14 -5.89
N VAL A 34 16.21 -2.67 -5.77
CA VAL A 34 15.22 -3.31 -4.89
C VAL A 34 14.66 -4.53 -5.60
N GLU A 35 14.99 -5.71 -5.08
CA GLU A 35 14.49 -6.98 -5.61
C GLU A 35 13.12 -7.31 -5.02
N VAL A 36 12.07 -7.20 -5.84
CA VAL A 36 10.71 -7.62 -5.48
C VAL A 36 10.55 -9.10 -5.82
N GLU A 37 10.32 -9.91 -4.79
CA GLU A 37 9.96 -11.31 -4.92
C GLU A 37 8.43 -11.46 -4.89
N TRP A 38 7.90 -12.26 -5.81
CA TRP A 38 6.48 -12.61 -5.86
C TRP A 38 6.28 -14.00 -5.26
N VAL A 39 5.65 -14.02 -4.09
CA VAL A 39 5.45 -15.23 -3.30
C VAL A 39 4.15 -15.92 -3.73
N ASP A 40 4.27 -17.16 -4.18
CA ASP A 40 3.13 -18.04 -4.41
C ASP A 40 2.73 -18.71 -3.08
N LEU A 41 1.61 -18.27 -2.51
CA LEU A 41 1.04 -18.83 -1.29
C LEU A 41 0.13 -20.05 -1.57
N GLY A 42 0.00 -20.47 -2.84
CA GLY A 42 -0.91 -21.55 -3.21
C GLY A 42 -2.38 -21.23 -2.94
N LEU A 43 -2.75 -19.94 -3.05
CA LEU A 43 -4.12 -19.48 -2.83
C LEU A 43 -5.02 -19.91 -4.00
N PRO A 44 -6.31 -20.21 -3.76
CA PRO A 44 -7.24 -20.67 -4.79
C PRO A 44 -7.34 -19.78 -6.03
N SER A 45 -7.20 -18.46 -5.89
CA SER A 45 -7.21 -17.50 -7.00
C SER A 45 -5.94 -17.53 -7.84
N GLY A 46 -4.84 -18.13 -7.35
CA GLY A 46 -3.51 -18.07 -7.96
C GLY A 46 -2.84 -16.70 -7.84
N VAL A 47 -3.36 -15.81 -6.99
CA VAL A 47 -2.76 -14.50 -6.74
C VAL A 47 -1.41 -14.64 -6.06
N LEU A 48 -0.41 -13.94 -6.59
CA LEU A 48 0.92 -13.82 -5.99
C LEU A 48 0.99 -12.54 -5.16
N TRP A 49 1.63 -12.63 -3.99
CA TRP A 49 1.85 -11.49 -3.10
C TRP A 49 3.30 -11.02 -3.18
N ALA A 50 3.51 -9.71 -3.22
CA ALA A 50 4.86 -9.18 -3.09
C ALA A 50 5.43 -9.47 -1.70
N ASN A 51 6.75 -9.69 -1.60
CA ASN A 51 7.43 -9.88 -0.32
C ASN A 51 7.64 -8.58 0.46
N ILE A 52 7.55 -7.41 -0.20
CA ILE A 52 7.76 -6.08 0.37
C ILE A 52 6.59 -5.13 0.07
N ASN A 53 6.47 -4.04 0.85
CA ASN A 53 5.54 -2.95 0.59
C ASN A 53 6.07 -1.99 -0.49
N ILE A 54 5.22 -1.15 -1.08
CA ILE A 54 5.68 -0.06 -1.94
C ILE A 54 6.58 0.87 -1.11
N GLY A 55 7.75 1.22 -1.68
CA GLY A 55 8.74 2.07 -1.05
C GLY A 55 9.60 1.38 0.02
N ALA A 56 9.43 0.08 0.24
CA ALA A 56 10.27 -0.76 1.10
C ALA A 56 11.43 -1.37 0.30
N THR A 57 12.53 -1.68 0.98
CA THR A 57 13.70 -2.36 0.40
C THR A 57 13.87 -3.79 0.94
N VAL A 58 13.30 -4.08 2.11
CA VAL A 58 13.27 -5.41 2.74
C VAL A 58 11.87 -5.69 3.30
N PRO A 59 11.52 -6.96 3.60
CA PRO A 59 10.19 -7.33 4.09
C PRO A 59 9.76 -6.66 5.39
N GLU A 60 10.69 -6.26 6.22
CA GLU A 60 10.43 -5.61 7.50
C GLU A 60 10.25 -4.10 7.41
N ASP A 61 10.62 -3.46 6.30
CA ASP A 61 10.40 -2.03 6.11
C ASP A 61 8.91 -1.72 5.97
N TYR A 62 8.49 -0.66 6.62
CA TYR A 62 7.11 -0.19 6.51
C TYR A 62 6.77 0.27 5.10
N GLY A 63 7.74 0.89 4.39
CA GLY A 63 7.53 1.50 3.08
C GLY A 63 6.74 2.80 3.17
N GLN A 64 6.03 3.11 2.10
CA GLN A 64 5.28 4.35 1.93
C GLN A 64 3.79 4.17 2.17
N VAL A 65 3.11 5.26 2.56
CA VAL A 65 1.65 5.30 2.73
C VAL A 65 1.01 6.17 1.66
N PHE A 66 -0.22 5.83 1.29
CA PHE A 66 -0.97 6.51 0.23
C PHE A 66 -2.40 6.78 0.71
N GLY A 67 -3.00 7.89 0.28
CA GLY A 67 -4.45 8.02 0.32
C GLY A 67 -5.09 7.02 -0.64
N TRP A 68 -6.31 6.61 -0.39
CA TRP A 68 -6.96 5.63 -1.26
C TRP A 68 -7.24 6.22 -2.65
N GLY A 69 -6.72 5.58 -3.69
CA GLY A 69 -6.78 6.09 -5.06
C GLY A 69 -5.76 7.17 -5.38
N GLU A 70 -4.80 7.44 -4.51
CA GLU A 70 -3.68 8.35 -4.77
C GLU A 70 -2.40 7.55 -5.04
N THR A 71 -1.61 8.00 -5.99
CA THR A 71 -0.40 7.31 -6.45
C THR A 71 0.89 7.92 -5.94
N GLU A 72 0.78 9.09 -5.30
CA GLU A 72 1.89 9.85 -4.72
C GLU A 72 1.74 9.94 -3.19
N THR A 73 2.88 10.01 -2.50
CA THR A 73 2.92 10.24 -1.05
C THR A 73 2.73 11.71 -0.71
N LYS A 74 2.25 11.99 0.50
CA LYS A 74 2.01 13.36 1.00
C LYS A 74 2.59 13.54 2.39
N VAL A 75 2.78 14.80 2.78
CA VAL A 75 3.16 15.16 4.16
C VAL A 75 1.94 15.05 5.09
N GLU A 76 0.76 15.43 4.60
CA GLU A 76 -0.49 15.46 5.35
C GLU A 76 -1.57 14.63 4.65
N TYR A 77 -2.31 13.83 5.42
CA TYR A 77 -3.39 12.95 4.96
C TYR A 77 -4.72 13.41 5.55
N SER A 78 -5.38 14.33 4.85
CA SER A 78 -6.65 14.92 5.24
C SER A 78 -7.56 15.12 4.02
N TRP A 79 -8.84 15.37 4.27
CA TRP A 79 -9.78 15.70 3.20
C TRP A 79 -9.42 16.99 2.46
N ALA A 80 -8.72 17.93 3.12
CA ALA A 80 -8.35 19.21 2.52
C ALA A 80 -7.40 19.07 1.32
N ASN A 81 -6.64 17.97 1.26
CA ASN A 81 -5.69 17.69 0.18
C ASN A 81 -5.92 16.34 -0.50
N TYR A 82 -7.08 15.71 -0.29
CA TYR A 82 -7.44 14.46 -0.94
C TYR A 82 -7.86 14.69 -2.41
N ALA A 83 -7.30 13.89 -3.33
CA ALA A 83 -7.47 14.11 -4.77
C ALA A 83 -8.90 13.86 -5.29
N HIS A 84 -9.66 12.97 -4.66
CA HIS A 84 -10.95 12.49 -5.18
C HIS A 84 -12.15 12.94 -4.35
N GLY A 85 -12.05 14.08 -3.67
CA GLY A 85 -13.12 14.67 -2.90
C GLY A 85 -12.62 15.71 -1.90
N LYS A 86 -13.47 16.62 -1.48
CA LYS A 86 -13.15 17.67 -0.51
C LYS A 86 -13.53 17.32 0.93
N ASP A 87 -14.43 16.35 1.12
CA ASP A 87 -14.85 15.80 2.40
C ASP A 87 -15.54 14.43 2.20
N PHE A 88 -16.04 13.84 3.28
CA PHE A 88 -16.68 12.53 3.27
C PHE A 88 -17.94 12.46 2.39
N TYR A 89 -18.62 13.59 2.17
CA TYR A 89 -19.85 13.75 1.38
C TYR A 89 -19.66 14.59 0.13
N GLY A 90 -18.44 14.94 -0.22
CA GLY A 90 -18.10 15.76 -1.36
C GLY A 90 -17.19 15.08 -2.37
N LEU A 91 -17.52 13.83 -2.75
CA LEU A 91 -16.69 12.98 -3.60
C LEU A 91 -16.79 13.39 -5.06
N THR A 92 -15.68 13.30 -5.79
CA THR A 92 -15.56 13.63 -7.21
C THR A 92 -15.16 12.43 -8.07
N LYS A 93 -14.85 11.28 -7.44
CA LYS A 93 -14.51 10.01 -8.11
C LYS A 93 -14.81 8.84 -7.17
N TYR A 94 -15.16 7.67 -7.72
CA TYR A 94 -15.49 6.46 -6.95
C TYR A 94 -16.65 6.70 -5.98
N CYS A 95 -17.80 7.07 -6.52
CA CYS A 95 -18.98 7.39 -5.75
C CYS A 95 -20.18 6.58 -6.25
N SER A 96 -20.71 5.69 -5.42
CA SER A 96 -21.84 4.82 -5.72
C SER A 96 -23.19 5.37 -5.25
N ASP A 97 -23.20 6.50 -4.51
CA ASP A 97 -24.40 7.09 -3.91
C ASP A 97 -24.35 8.62 -4.03
N THR A 98 -25.40 9.19 -4.61
CA THR A 98 -25.55 10.65 -4.82
C THR A 98 -25.45 11.49 -3.55
N ASN A 99 -25.77 10.90 -2.38
CA ASN A 99 -25.66 11.59 -1.10
C ASN A 99 -24.20 11.83 -0.66
N TYR A 100 -23.24 11.09 -1.26
CA TYR A 100 -21.82 11.23 -0.98
C TYR A 100 -21.07 11.99 -2.08
N GLY A 101 -21.66 12.13 -3.24
CA GLY A 101 -21.05 12.81 -4.38
C GLY A 101 -21.23 14.32 -4.33
N LEU A 102 -20.18 15.06 -4.72
CA LEU A 102 -20.24 16.50 -4.88
C LEU A 102 -21.33 16.86 -5.92
N ASP A 103 -22.29 17.69 -5.53
CA ASP A 103 -23.44 18.07 -6.38
C ASP A 103 -24.22 16.86 -6.95
N GLY A 104 -24.28 15.77 -6.19
CA GLY A 104 -24.98 14.53 -6.58
C GLY A 104 -24.19 13.63 -7.55
N PHE A 105 -22.88 13.82 -7.68
CA PHE A 105 -22.02 13.02 -8.55
C PHE A 105 -22.05 11.53 -8.20
N THR A 106 -22.07 10.67 -9.23
CA THR A 106 -21.78 9.22 -9.13
C THR A 106 -21.06 8.74 -10.39
N ASP A 107 -20.19 7.75 -10.25
CA ASP A 107 -19.56 7.04 -11.37
C ASP A 107 -19.73 5.51 -11.30
N ASN A 108 -20.25 5.00 -10.17
CA ASN A 108 -20.46 3.58 -9.88
C ASN A 108 -19.21 2.71 -9.94
N ASP A 109 -18.02 3.30 -9.93
CA ASP A 109 -16.75 2.55 -9.83
C ASP A 109 -16.54 2.08 -8.39
N VAL A 110 -16.49 0.77 -8.21
CA VAL A 110 -16.35 0.13 -6.89
C VAL A 110 -14.95 -0.42 -6.63
N ASN A 111 -14.06 -0.29 -7.59
CA ASN A 111 -12.64 -0.63 -7.47
C ASN A 111 -11.79 0.45 -8.15
N LEU A 112 -10.56 0.65 -7.64
CA LEU A 112 -9.63 1.58 -8.26
C LEU A 112 -9.35 1.20 -9.71
N ARG A 113 -9.34 2.22 -10.57
CA ARG A 113 -8.82 2.13 -11.94
C ARG A 113 -7.29 2.05 -11.89
N GLU A 114 -6.67 1.62 -12.98
CA GLU A 114 -5.21 1.46 -13.04
C GLU A 114 -4.45 2.79 -12.83
N GLU A 115 -5.00 3.90 -13.34
CA GLU A 115 -4.41 5.23 -13.19
C GLU A 115 -4.36 5.73 -11.74
N ASP A 116 -5.21 5.20 -10.86
CA ASP A 116 -5.30 5.57 -9.45
C ASP A 116 -4.78 4.45 -8.50
N ASP A 117 -4.19 3.41 -9.07
CA ASP A 117 -3.63 2.31 -8.29
C ASP A 117 -2.14 2.56 -8.00
N ALA A 118 -1.80 2.82 -6.73
CA ALA A 118 -0.42 3.10 -6.32
C ALA A 118 0.56 1.97 -6.67
N ALA A 119 0.11 0.71 -6.70
CA ALA A 119 0.97 -0.40 -7.09
C ALA A 119 1.27 -0.38 -8.60
N VAL A 120 0.27 -0.06 -9.43
CA VAL A 120 0.45 0.11 -10.88
C VAL A 120 1.39 1.27 -11.18
N ALA A 121 1.17 2.42 -10.52
CA ALA A 121 1.96 3.63 -10.74
C ALA A 121 3.43 3.46 -10.36
N ASN A 122 3.70 2.82 -9.20
CA ASN A 122 5.06 2.71 -8.66
C ASN A 122 5.84 1.51 -9.18
N TRP A 123 5.18 0.36 -9.46
CA TRP A 123 5.89 -0.86 -9.82
C TRP A 123 5.61 -1.36 -11.23
N LYS A 124 4.49 -0.99 -11.86
CA LYS A 124 4.10 -1.48 -13.21
C LYS A 124 4.03 -3.03 -13.27
N ASN A 125 4.23 -3.64 -14.44
CA ASN A 125 4.38 -5.10 -14.65
C ASN A 125 3.22 -5.97 -14.14
N GLY A 126 1.97 -5.47 -14.18
CA GLY A 126 0.78 -6.20 -13.77
C GLY A 126 0.59 -6.30 -12.26
N SER A 127 1.40 -5.54 -11.47
CA SER A 127 1.14 -5.36 -10.05
C SER A 127 -0.11 -4.49 -9.84
N ARG A 128 -0.83 -4.72 -8.74
CA ARG A 128 -1.97 -3.91 -8.32
C ARG A 128 -2.15 -3.97 -6.80
N ILE A 129 -2.91 -3.05 -6.26
CA ILE A 129 -3.40 -3.15 -4.87
C ILE A 129 -4.35 -4.36 -4.79
N PRO A 130 -4.28 -5.22 -3.73
CA PRO A 130 -5.19 -6.35 -3.59
C PRO A 130 -6.65 -5.89 -3.47
N THR A 131 -7.59 -6.70 -3.93
CA THR A 131 -9.01 -6.51 -3.64
C THR A 131 -9.31 -6.89 -2.18
N LYS A 132 -10.51 -6.52 -1.71
CA LYS A 132 -11.03 -7.00 -0.43
C LYS A 132 -11.08 -8.53 -0.39
N GLU A 133 -11.45 -9.16 -1.50
CA GLU A 133 -11.55 -10.60 -1.67
C GLU A 133 -10.17 -11.29 -1.61
N ASP A 134 -9.13 -10.71 -2.24
CA ASP A 134 -7.75 -11.21 -2.13
C ASP A 134 -7.28 -11.23 -0.67
N CYS A 135 -7.58 -10.17 0.08
CA CYS A 135 -7.23 -10.09 1.50
C CYS A 135 -8.05 -11.09 2.35
N GLN A 136 -9.31 -11.30 2.01
CA GLN A 136 -10.14 -12.31 2.68
C GLN A 136 -9.63 -13.73 2.38
N GLU A 137 -9.17 -13.97 1.16
CA GLU A 137 -8.59 -15.24 0.77
C GLU A 137 -7.27 -15.50 1.52
N LEU A 138 -6.37 -14.50 1.59
CA LEU A 138 -5.14 -14.58 2.39
C LEU A 138 -5.46 -14.97 3.84
N LYS A 139 -6.39 -14.25 4.46
CA LYS A 139 -6.81 -14.48 5.85
C LYS A 139 -7.38 -15.88 6.08
N ASN A 140 -8.13 -16.43 5.10
CA ASN A 140 -8.83 -17.71 5.25
C ASN A 140 -7.95 -18.92 4.95
N ASN A 141 -6.86 -18.76 4.18
CA ASN A 141 -6.05 -19.85 3.68
C ASN A 141 -4.61 -19.90 4.25
N CYS A 142 -4.23 -18.91 5.06
CA CYS A 142 -2.95 -18.90 5.73
C CYS A 142 -3.13 -18.92 7.26
N ASP A 143 -2.25 -19.61 7.94
CA ASP A 143 -2.06 -19.43 9.37
C ASP A 143 -1.38 -18.07 9.61
N ASP A 144 -1.91 -17.27 10.54
CA ASP A 144 -1.33 -15.96 10.82
C ASP A 144 -0.81 -15.85 12.25
N GLN A 145 0.37 -15.29 12.42
CA GLN A 145 1.03 -15.14 13.71
C GLN A 145 1.56 -13.71 13.91
N TRP A 146 1.21 -13.11 15.04
CA TRP A 146 1.86 -11.88 15.50
C TRP A 146 3.29 -12.18 15.91
N THR A 147 4.26 -11.47 15.35
CA THR A 147 5.67 -11.75 15.59
C THR A 147 6.55 -10.53 15.37
N THR A 148 7.83 -10.65 15.71
CA THR A 148 8.84 -9.62 15.46
C THR A 148 9.95 -10.20 14.58
N ARG A 149 10.28 -9.54 13.48
CA ARG A 149 11.39 -9.88 12.58
C ARG A 149 12.34 -8.70 12.51
N ASN A 150 13.61 -8.92 12.73
CA ASN A 150 14.67 -7.89 12.70
C ASN A 150 14.30 -6.62 13.49
N GLY A 151 13.63 -6.78 14.65
CA GLY A 151 13.20 -5.67 15.50
C GLY A 151 11.90 -4.97 15.07
N VAL A 152 11.28 -5.40 13.98
CA VAL A 152 10.03 -4.86 13.46
C VAL A 152 8.88 -5.81 13.77
N THR A 153 7.88 -5.31 14.49
CA THR A 153 6.67 -6.05 14.82
C THR A 153 5.71 -6.07 13.63
N GLY A 154 5.05 -7.20 13.43
CA GLY A 154 4.09 -7.37 12.34
C GLY A 154 3.37 -8.71 12.42
N ARG A 155 2.74 -9.10 11.32
CA ARG A 155 2.06 -10.37 11.21
C ARG A 155 2.63 -11.22 10.07
N LEU A 156 2.97 -12.46 10.40
CA LEU A 156 3.44 -13.46 9.44
C LEU A 156 2.25 -14.30 8.99
N PHE A 157 2.02 -14.38 7.69
CA PHE A 157 1.02 -15.23 7.06
C PHE A 157 1.75 -16.40 6.41
N THR A 158 1.48 -17.62 6.89
CA THR A 158 2.11 -18.85 6.39
C THR A 158 1.07 -19.72 5.72
N ALA A 159 1.27 -20.01 4.46
CA ALA A 159 0.39 -20.85 3.66
C ALA A 159 0.67 -22.33 3.84
N LYS A 160 -0.25 -23.20 3.42
CA LYS A 160 -0.13 -24.66 3.50
C LYS A 160 1.04 -25.24 2.71
N ASN A 161 1.50 -24.54 1.67
CA ASN A 161 2.68 -24.92 0.89
C ASN A 161 4.02 -24.57 1.58
N GLY A 162 3.97 -23.95 2.77
CA GLY A 162 5.13 -23.52 3.55
C GLY A 162 5.66 -22.14 3.21
N ASN A 163 5.19 -21.51 2.13
CA ASN A 163 5.56 -20.15 1.78
C ASN A 163 4.88 -19.14 2.71
N SER A 164 5.53 -18.01 2.93
CA SER A 164 5.00 -17.00 3.85
C SER A 164 5.32 -15.59 3.42
N ILE A 165 4.49 -14.64 3.86
CA ILE A 165 4.74 -13.20 3.75
C ILE A 165 4.65 -12.56 5.14
N PHE A 166 5.51 -11.58 5.38
CA PHE A 166 5.48 -10.76 6.59
C PHE A 166 4.91 -9.38 6.26
N LEU A 167 3.91 -8.95 7.02
CA LEU A 167 3.32 -7.62 6.93
C LEU A 167 3.68 -6.81 8.19
N PRO A 168 4.52 -5.78 8.08
CA PRO A 168 4.88 -4.92 9.21
C PRO A 168 3.69 -4.17 9.82
N ALA A 169 3.67 -4.01 11.14
CA ALA A 169 2.67 -3.24 11.87
C ALA A 169 3.04 -1.74 11.87
N GLY A 170 2.93 -1.11 10.68
CA GLY A 170 3.32 0.29 10.47
C GLY A 170 2.29 1.33 10.94
N GLY A 171 1.09 0.92 11.36
CA GLY A 171 0.00 1.84 11.70
C GLY A 171 -0.64 2.47 10.47
N TYR A 172 -1.03 3.73 10.57
CA TYR A 172 -1.60 4.54 9.50
C TYR A 172 -1.32 6.04 9.75
N ARG A 173 -1.52 6.88 8.73
CA ARG A 173 -1.43 8.33 8.87
C ARG A 173 -2.81 9.00 8.86
N TRP A 174 -2.98 9.97 9.76
CA TRP A 174 -4.08 10.91 9.78
C TRP A 174 -3.51 12.32 10.03
N GLY A 175 -3.82 13.28 9.17
CA GLY A 175 -3.11 14.55 9.15
C GLY A 175 -1.62 14.33 8.91
N THR A 176 -0.79 14.90 9.74
CA THR A 176 0.67 14.71 9.75
C THR A 176 1.12 13.57 10.68
N GLU A 177 0.22 13.05 11.50
CA GLU A 177 0.55 12.08 12.56
C GLU A 177 0.61 10.64 12.01
N LEU A 178 1.56 9.88 12.51
CA LEU A 178 1.64 8.43 12.34
C LEU A 178 1.11 7.76 13.60
N ASP A 179 -0.04 7.10 13.50
CA ASP A 179 -0.72 6.46 14.62
C ASP A 179 -0.58 4.94 14.60
N CYS A 180 -0.67 4.33 15.77
CA CYS A 180 -0.71 2.89 15.99
C CYS A 180 0.49 2.09 15.46
N THR A 181 1.64 2.73 15.18
CA THR A 181 2.87 2.02 14.81
C THR A 181 3.24 0.99 15.87
N ARG A 182 3.66 -0.21 15.44
CA ARG A 182 3.97 -1.39 16.27
C ARG A 182 2.77 -2.01 17.00
N ARG A 183 1.56 -1.48 16.83
CA ARG A 183 0.34 -2.00 17.46
C ARG A 183 -0.64 -2.56 16.44
N ASN A 184 -0.67 -2.01 15.23
CA ASN A 184 -1.47 -2.54 14.15
C ASN A 184 -0.80 -2.38 12.78
N GLY A 185 -1.20 -3.22 11.84
CA GLY A 185 -0.99 -3.02 10.42
C GLY A 185 -2.29 -2.54 9.75
N ALA A 186 -2.15 -1.66 8.77
CA ALA A 186 -3.27 -1.12 8.02
C ALA A 186 -2.91 -0.94 6.54
N TYR A 187 -3.50 -1.77 5.69
CA TYR A 187 -3.15 -1.91 4.28
C TYR A 187 -4.36 -1.66 3.40
N TRP A 188 -4.27 -0.73 2.46
CA TRP A 188 -5.37 -0.50 1.52
C TRP A 188 -5.69 -1.73 0.69
N THR A 189 -6.98 -1.94 0.45
CA THR A 189 -7.46 -2.71 -0.68
C THR A 189 -7.87 -1.75 -1.80
N ARG A 190 -7.99 -2.23 -3.03
CA ARG A 190 -8.50 -1.42 -4.13
C ARG A 190 -10.03 -1.25 -4.13
N SER A 191 -10.73 -1.92 -3.20
CA SER A 191 -12.19 -1.99 -3.17
C SER A 191 -12.81 -0.84 -2.37
N LEU A 192 -13.75 -0.14 -2.98
CA LEU A 192 -14.59 0.89 -2.36
C LEU A 192 -15.54 0.24 -1.35
N ASN A 193 -15.86 0.94 -0.25
CA ASN A 193 -17.05 0.63 0.53
C ASN A 193 -18.28 1.26 -0.17
N ALA A 194 -18.94 0.49 -1.03
CA ALA A 194 -20.05 1.01 -1.83
C ALA A 194 -21.28 1.46 -1.02
N ASN A 195 -21.41 1.04 0.24
CA ASN A 195 -22.48 1.49 1.15
C ASN A 195 -22.16 2.84 1.79
N GLU A 196 -20.88 3.17 1.93
CA GLU A 196 -20.37 4.43 2.49
C GLU A 196 -19.15 4.86 1.67
N PRO A 197 -19.35 5.42 0.47
CA PRO A 197 -18.25 5.66 -0.48
C PRO A 197 -17.23 6.72 -0.04
N GLY A 198 -17.46 7.47 1.03
CA GLY A 198 -16.42 8.23 1.73
C GLY A 198 -15.34 7.35 2.39
N GLY A 199 -15.60 6.04 2.54
CA GLY A 199 -14.68 5.04 3.04
C GLY A 199 -14.27 4.02 1.98
N ALA A 200 -13.10 3.42 2.16
CA ALA A 200 -12.63 2.29 1.38
C ALA A 200 -12.19 1.13 2.29
N TRP A 201 -12.25 -0.09 1.76
CA TRP A 201 -11.87 -1.28 2.52
C TRP A 201 -10.35 -1.36 2.69
N TYR A 202 -9.94 -1.79 3.87
CA TYR A 202 -8.54 -2.07 4.18
C TYR A 202 -8.41 -3.40 4.92
N PHE A 203 -7.26 -4.02 4.77
CA PHE A 203 -6.83 -5.16 5.55
C PHE A 203 -6.08 -4.66 6.78
N GLY A 204 -6.60 -4.98 7.95
CA GLY A 204 -6.03 -4.61 9.23
C GLY A 204 -5.66 -5.81 10.07
N PHE A 205 -4.71 -5.62 11.00
CA PHE A 205 -4.38 -6.60 12.01
C PHE A 205 -3.80 -5.95 13.26
N THR A 206 -4.02 -6.61 14.39
CA THR A 206 -3.42 -6.32 15.69
C THR A 206 -2.70 -7.56 16.20
N GLU A 207 -2.20 -7.54 17.43
CA GLU A 207 -1.69 -8.74 18.08
C GLU A 207 -2.75 -9.85 18.20
N GLU A 208 -4.01 -9.48 18.39
CA GLU A 208 -5.10 -10.41 18.66
C GLU A 208 -5.62 -11.11 17.40
N ARG A 209 -5.74 -10.36 16.28
CA ARG A 209 -6.41 -10.87 15.07
C ARG A 209 -6.09 -10.07 13.82
N SER A 210 -6.34 -10.69 12.67
CA SER A 210 -6.49 -10.01 11.37
C SER A 210 -7.97 -9.77 11.03
N TYR A 211 -8.28 -8.68 10.32
CA TYR A 211 -9.64 -8.29 9.99
C TYR A 211 -9.70 -7.47 8.69
N ILE A 212 -10.88 -7.34 8.11
CA ILE A 212 -11.18 -6.43 7.02
C ILE A 212 -12.17 -5.41 7.53
N TYR A 213 -11.86 -4.13 7.37
CA TYR A 213 -12.70 -3.03 7.78
C TYR A 213 -12.59 -1.88 6.80
N PHE A 214 -13.35 -0.81 6.97
CA PHE A 214 -13.26 0.37 6.12
C PHE A 214 -12.82 1.61 6.92
N ALA A 215 -12.27 2.58 6.22
CA ALA A 215 -11.84 3.85 6.81
C ALA A 215 -11.94 4.98 5.78
N HIS A 216 -11.84 6.21 6.26
CA HIS A 216 -11.81 7.39 5.40
C HIS A 216 -10.71 7.26 4.34
N ARG A 217 -11.08 7.51 3.09
CA ARG A 217 -10.20 7.41 1.92
C ARG A 217 -9.01 8.36 1.98
N SER A 218 -9.17 9.50 2.68
CA SER A 218 -8.12 10.50 2.87
C SER A 218 -6.99 10.08 3.82
N TYR A 219 -7.15 8.97 4.56
CA TYR A 219 -6.09 8.47 5.45
C TYR A 219 -4.97 7.83 4.65
N GLY A 220 -3.73 7.94 5.16
CA GLY A 220 -2.56 7.28 4.59
C GLY A 220 -2.40 5.86 5.12
N ARG A 221 -2.42 4.85 4.23
CA ARG A 221 -2.17 3.44 4.58
C ARG A 221 -1.14 2.83 3.65
N TYR A 222 -0.52 1.75 4.11
CA TYR A 222 0.46 1.01 3.36
C TYR A 222 -0.18 0.25 2.19
N VAL A 223 0.65 -0.14 1.23
CA VAL A 223 0.24 -0.96 0.10
C VAL A 223 1.18 -2.16 -0.02
N ARG A 224 0.62 -3.36 0.06
CA ARG A 224 1.28 -4.62 -0.28
C ARG A 224 0.75 -5.08 -1.63
N PRO A 225 1.52 -4.97 -2.72
CA PRO A 225 1.05 -5.32 -4.04
C PRO A 225 0.81 -6.82 -4.24
N VAL A 226 -0.10 -7.11 -5.16
CA VAL A 226 -0.38 -8.45 -5.68
C VAL A 226 -0.31 -8.45 -7.22
N LYS A 227 -0.20 -9.63 -7.82
CA LYS A 227 -0.42 -9.85 -9.25
C LYS A 227 -1.00 -11.23 -9.50
N TYR A 228 -1.75 -11.38 -10.60
CA TYR A 228 -2.17 -12.70 -11.07
C TYR A 228 -1.14 -13.27 -12.06
N THR A 229 -0.91 -14.56 -11.97
CA THR A 229 -0.30 -15.32 -13.06
C THR A 229 -1.35 -15.51 -14.14
N LYS A 230 -1.04 -15.07 -15.36
CA LYS A 230 -1.87 -15.37 -16.54
C LYS A 230 -1.81 -16.85 -16.84
#